data_4cfcd1b43bbfd7c97ee0bba8810ea125
#
_entry.id   4cfcd1b43bbfd7c97ee0bba8810ea125
#
_cell.length_a   1.000
_cell.length_b   1.000
_cell.length_c   1.000
_cell.angle_alpha   90.00
_cell.angle_beta   90.00
_cell.angle_gamma   90.00
#
_symmetry.space_group_name_H-M   'P 1'
#
loop_
_entity.id
_entity.type
_entity.pdbx_description
1 polymer ?
#
loop_
_entity_poly.entity_id
_entity_poly.type
_entity_poly.pdbx_seq_one_letter_code
_entity_poly.pdbx_strand_id
1 'polypeptide(L)'
;RELWWAHTGGGGGNFGIVTRYWLRSPEATGSDPASALPKAPASITIFRAGWDWKSFDETSFSHLARNFGEWCRQNSGPDSPYMQLFSLLFLNHRNLGKLEMKGLSTAGARATQLIDEHLAAIAGPIGLPFTRQIEERPWLSFALNPFPELFQPGFDNAQAKIKDAFFRRPLTDSQIATAYKYLTAGENIGGGLGMATYGGKVNTVLPEATASAQRDCILDVACNAGWGDPKGEAPTLAWVRGFYRDLFAGSGGVPVPNEQTDGSMINHPDTDLADPEWNKSGVPWHTLYYKGNYPRLQNVKSKWDPLNIFYHALSIRADG
;
A
#
# COMPACT_ATOMS: atom_id res chain seq x y z
N ARG A 1 -9.12 24.46 11.93
CA ARG A 1 -8.46 23.20 12.37
C ARG A 1 -9.17 21.96 11.82
N GLU A 2 -10.50 21.84 11.93
CA GLU A 2 -11.23 20.64 11.53
C GLU A 2 -11.12 20.34 10.02
N LEU A 3 -11.25 21.33 9.16
CA LEU A 3 -11.07 21.14 7.72
C LEU A 3 -9.65 20.70 7.36
N TRP A 4 -8.63 21.27 8.02
CA TRP A 4 -7.24 20.82 7.86
C TRP A 4 -7.08 19.36 8.30
N TRP A 5 -7.64 18.99 9.46
CA TRP A 5 -7.63 17.61 9.95
C TRP A 5 -8.29 16.65 8.93
N ALA A 6 -9.45 17.03 8.37
CA ALA A 6 -10.14 16.22 7.38
C ALA A 6 -9.30 15.98 6.11
N HIS A 7 -8.49 16.97 5.68
CA HIS A 7 -7.58 16.83 4.54
C HIS A 7 -6.33 15.98 4.86
N THR A 8 -6.09 15.58 6.11
CA THR A 8 -4.97 14.73 6.50
C THR A 8 -5.28 13.23 6.45
N GLY A 9 -6.16 12.80 5.55
CA GLY A 9 -6.50 11.40 5.34
C GLY A 9 -7.98 11.12 5.06
N GLY A 10 -8.83 12.15 4.94
CA GLY A 10 -10.25 11.98 4.66
C GLY A 10 -10.60 11.71 3.19
N GLY A 11 -9.58 11.52 2.34
CA GLY A 11 -9.77 11.28 0.92
C GLY A 11 -10.02 12.54 0.10
N GLY A 12 -9.73 12.47 -1.20
CA GLY A 12 -9.97 13.55 -2.15
C GLY A 12 -11.46 13.73 -2.50
N GLY A 13 -11.82 14.91 -3.05
CA GLY A 13 -13.13 15.15 -3.62
C GLY A 13 -14.29 15.27 -2.62
N ASN A 14 -14.02 15.54 -1.34
CA ASN A 14 -15.05 15.56 -0.30
C ASN A 14 -15.44 16.96 0.21
N PHE A 15 -14.48 17.91 0.28
CA PHE A 15 -14.70 19.13 1.07
C PHE A 15 -14.49 20.42 0.25
N GLY A 16 -13.97 20.35 -0.97
CA GLY A 16 -13.67 21.50 -1.79
C GLY A 16 -12.47 21.31 -2.70
N ILE A 17 -12.14 22.34 -3.45
CA ILE A 17 -10.95 22.41 -4.31
C ILE A 17 -9.81 23.03 -3.51
N VAL A 18 -8.72 22.28 -3.34
CA VAL A 18 -7.51 22.80 -2.69
C VAL A 18 -6.70 23.58 -3.72
N THR A 19 -6.53 24.88 -3.49
CA THR A 19 -5.81 25.78 -4.39
C THR A 19 -4.38 26.05 -3.95
N ARG A 20 -4.06 25.85 -2.65
CA ARG A 20 -2.72 26.10 -2.10
C ARG A 20 -2.46 25.23 -0.87
N TYR A 21 -1.21 24.82 -0.71
CA TYR A 21 -0.66 24.22 0.51
C TYR A 21 0.43 25.08 1.10
N TRP A 22 0.42 25.25 2.42
CA TRP A 22 1.54 25.78 3.18
C TRP A 22 2.04 24.67 4.08
N LEU A 23 3.27 24.20 3.80
CA LEU A 23 3.87 23.10 4.51
C LEU A 23 4.94 23.63 5.47
N ARG A 24 4.94 23.09 6.69
CA ARG A 24 5.96 23.39 7.70
C ARG A 24 6.16 22.14 8.55
N SER A 25 7.43 21.78 8.78
CA SER A 25 7.77 20.74 9.75
C SER A 25 7.38 21.20 11.17
N PRO A 26 6.82 20.29 12.01
CA PRO A 26 6.61 20.60 13.43
C PRO A 26 7.87 21.05 14.18
N GLU A 27 9.03 20.58 13.75
CA GLU A 27 10.34 20.88 14.33
C GLU A 27 10.97 22.19 13.80
N ALA A 28 10.35 22.82 12.79
CA ALA A 28 10.89 24.04 12.22
C ALA A 28 10.82 25.21 13.19
N THR A 29 11.97 25.86 13.40
CA THR A 29 12.11 27.06 14.24
C THR A 29 12.33 28.31 13.39
N GLY A 30 11.86 29.45 13.87
CA GLY A 30 12.04 30.72 13.16
C GLY A 30 11.12 30.95 11.98
N SER A 31 11.35 31.99 11.21
CA SER A 31 10.54 32.42 10.05
C SER A 31 11.22 32.21 8.69
N ASP A 32 12.45 31.69 8.68
CA ASP A 32 13.16 31.40 7.42
C ASP A 32 12.49 30.25 6.65
N PRO A 33 11.99 30.50 5.41
CA PRO A 33 11.40 29.46 4.60
C PRO A 33 12.34 28.27 4.31
N ALA A 34 13.66 28.51 4.27
CA ALA A 34 14.65 27.45 4.01
C ALA A 34 14.74 26.45 5.17
N SER A 35 14.33 26.84 6.38
CA SER A 35 14.27 25.97 7.57
C SER A 35 12.88 25.38 7.81
N ALA A 36 11.89 25.72 7.00
CA ALA A 36 10.50 25.33 7.22
C ALA A 36 10.25 23.82 7.00
N LEU A 37 11.07 23.17 6.18
CA LEU A 37 10.96 21.74 5.87
C LEU A 37 12.28 21.01 6.18
N PRO A 38 12.25 19.70 6.43
CA PRO A 38 13.45 18.89 6.57
C PRO A 38 14.34 19.02 5.33
N LYS A 39 15.65 19.03 5.53
CA LYS A 39 16.60 19.02 4.43
C LYS A 39 16.47 17.69 3.65
N ALA A 40 16.30 17.80 2.34
CA ALA A 40 16.28 16.63 1.47
C ALA A 40 17.62 15.86 1.53
N PRO A 41 17.63 14.52 1.41
CA PRO A 41 18.86 13.76 1.27
C PRO A 41 19.59 14.16 -0.01
N ALA A 42 20.91 14.03 -0.06
CA ALA A 42 21.68 14.31 -1.26
C ALA A 42 21.41 13.27 -2.36
N SER A 43 21.28 12.02 -1.96
CA SER A 43 21.04 10.88 -2.86
C SER A 43 20.05 9.89 -2.25
N ILE A 44 19.62 8.98 -3.10
CA ILE A 44 18.78 7.83 -2.76
C ILE A 44 19.39 6.58 -3.40
N THR A 45 19.36 5.48 -2.68
CA THR A 45 19.80 4.18 -3.18
C THR A 45 18.57 3.35 -3.53
N ILE A 46 18.47 2.92 -4.78
CA ILE A 46 17.38 2.11 -5.31
C ILE A 46 17.89 0.68 -5.47
N PHE A 47 17.05 -0.30 -5.17
CA PHE A 47 17.38 -1.69 -5.40
C PHE A 47 16.26 -2.42 -6.16
N ARG A 48 16.66 -3.47 -6.87
CA ARG A 48 15.81 -4.46 -7.51
C ARG A 48 16.38 -5.84 -7.29
N ALA A 49 15.50 -6.79 -6.92
CA ALA A 49 15.80 -8.21 -6.89
C ALA A 49 14.71 -8.94 -7.67
N GLY A 50 15.09 -9.97 -8.41
CA GLY A 50 14.13 -10.69 -9.27
C GLY A 50 14.43 -12.17 -9.33
N TRP A 51 13.39 -12.97 -9.29
CA TRP A 51 13.40 -14.41 -9.39
C TRP A 51 12.63 -14.87 -10.62
N ASP A 52 13.10 -15.90 -11.30
CA ASP A 52 12.33 -16.58 -12.34
C ASP A 52 11.20 -17.41 -11.67
N TRP A 53 9.97 -17.23 -12.11
CA TRP A 53 8.82 -17.99 -11.61
C TRP A 53 9.00 -19.50 -11.73
N LYS A 54 9.73 -19.97 -12.75
CA LYS A 54 10.00 -21.40 -12.98
C LYS A 54 10.78 -22.07 -11.85
N SER A 55 11.48 -21.25 -11.05
CA SER A 55 12.26 -21.76 -9.92
C SER A 55 11.42 -22.02 -8.69
N PHE A 56 10.13 -21.57 -8.68
CA PHE A 56 9.25 -21.68 -7.52
C PHE A 56 8.28 -22.83 -7.61
N ASP A 57 8.17 -23.54 -6.53
CA ASP A 57 7.03 -24.36 -6.15
C ASP A 57 6.20 -23.66 -5.06
N GLU A 58 5.13 -24.29 -4.59
CA GLU A 58 4.26 -23.74 -3.55
C GLU A 58 5.01 -23.51 -2.22
N THR A 59 5.97 -24.38 -1.89
CA THR A 59 6.75 -24.29 -0.66
C THR A 59 7.67 -23.08 -0.66
N SER A 60 8.47 -22.92 -1.71
CA SER A 60 9.41 -21.80 -1.86
C SER A 60 8.68 -20.46 -2.02
N PHE A 61 7.54 -20.43 -2.73
CA PHE A 61 6.66 -19.28 -2.80
C PHE A 61 6.13 -18.88 -1.42
N SER A 62 5.64 -19.85 -0.66
CA SER A 62 5.12 -19.62 0.68
C SER A 62 6.20 -19.12 1.64
N HIS A 63 7.43 -19.62 1.51
CA HIS A 63 8.57 -19.13 2.27
C HIS A 63 8.89 -17.66 1.92
N LEU A 64 8.89 -17.29 0.64
CA LEU A 64 9.16 -15.90 0.21
C LEU A 64 8.14 -14.93 0.85
N ALA A 65 6.85 -15.22 0.72
CA ALA A 65 5.79 -14.38 1.27
C ALA A 65 5.85 -14.30 2.81
N ARG A 66 6.07 -15.43 3.46
CA ARG A 66 6.19 -15.52 4.93
C ARG A 66 7.41 -14.77 5.44
N ASN A 67 8.58 -14.96 4.83
CA ASN A 67 9.82 -14.28 5.22
C ASN A 67 9.69 -12.77 5.11
N PHE A 68 9.06 -12.25 4.04
CA PHE A 68 8.82 -10.82 3.88
C PHE A 68 7.89 -10.28 4.99
N GLY A 69 6.78 -10.96 5.25
CA GLY A 69 5.85 -10.57 6.31
C GLY A 69 6.50 -10.60 7.69
N GLU A 70 7.27 -11.64 8.00
CA GLU A 70 7.97 -11.77 9.27
C GLU A 70 9.07 -10.72 9.44
N TRP A 71 9.79 -10.39 8.36
CA TRP A 71 10.74 -9.27 8.38
C TRP A 71 10.04 -7.96 8.71
N CYS A 72 8.87 -7.69 8.10
CA CYS A 72 8.08 -6.49 8.42
C CYS A 72 7.63 -6.49 9.88
N ARG A 73 7.17 -7.62 10.42
CA ARG A 73 6.77 -7.75 11.83
C ARG A 73 7.91 -7.38 12.79
N GLN A 74 9.14 -7.77 12.47
CA GLN A 74 10.31 -7.50 13.29
C GLN A 74 10.83 -6.06 13.14
N ASN A 75 10.61 -5.43 11.99
CA ASN A 75 11.31 -4.20 11.61
C ASN A 75 10.40 -2.97 11.38
N SER A 76 9.09 -3.07 11.62
CA SER A 76 8.14 -1.96 11.45
C SER A 76 8.02 -1.01 12.64
N GLY A 77 8.84 -1.20 13.68
CA GLY A 77 8.85 -0.32 14.85
C GLY A 77 9.47 1.06 14.55
N PRO A 78 9.11 2.12 15.30
CA PRO A 78 9.59 3.48 15.07
C PRO A 78 11.08 3.66 15.30
N ASP A 79 11.72 2.76 16.04
CA ASP A 79 13.15 2.78 16.36
C ASP A 79 13.95 1.73 15.58
N SER A 80 13.32 1.13 14.57
CA SER A 80 13.98 0.15 13.71
C SER A 80 15.17 0.76 12.97
N PRO A 81 16.31 0.04 12.85
CA PRO A 81 17.44 0.47 12.04
C PRO A 81 17.09 0.58 10.56
N TYR A 82 15.97 -0.02 10.13
CA TYR A 82 15.47 -0.03 8.76
C TYR A 82 14.44 1.06 8.45
N MET A 83 14.25 2.04 9.33
CA MET A 83 13.33 3.17 9.12
C MET A 83 13.58 3.95 7.81
N GLN A 84 14.77 3.88 7.28
CA GLN A 84 15.17 4.53 6.02
C GLN A 84 15.17 3.57 4.83
N LEU A 85 14.55 2.39 4.97
CA LEU A 85 14.39 1.40 3.91
C LEU A 85 12.90 1.19 3.62
N PHE A 86 12.50 1.43 2.38
CA PHE A 86 11.18 1.07 1.84
C PHE A 86 11.33 -0.09 0.87
N SER A 87 10.44 -1.07 0.94
CA SER A 87 10.48 -2.26 0.09
C SER A 87 9.07 -2.70 -0.32
N LEU A 88 8.98 -3.14 -1.58
CA LEU A 88 7.80 -3.73 -2.21
C LEU A 88 8.17 -5.12 -2.73
N LEU A 89 7.45 -6.15 -2.28
CA LEU A 89 7.49 -7.48 -2.86
C LEU A 89 6.31 -7.63 -3.82
N PHE A 90 6.57 -7.88 -5.09
CA PHE A 90 5.60 -8.16 -6.13
C PHE A 90 5.52 -9.67 -6.38
N LEU A 91 4.50 -10.31 -5.85
CA LEU A 91 4.12 -11.67 -6.16
C LEU A 91 3.26 -11.62 -7.42
N ASN A 92 3.90 -11.49 -8.57
CA ASN A 92 3.24 -11.37 -9.86
C ASN A 92 2.60 -12.71 -10.28
N HIS A 93 1.56 -12.65 -11.10
CA HIS A 93 0.99 -13.83 -11.74
C HIS A 93 2.06 -14.53 -12.60
N ARG A 94 2.05 -15.87 -12.63
CA ARG A 94 3.09 -16.68 -13.31
C ARG A 94 3.26 -16.34 -14.80
N ASN A 95 2.22 -15.82 -15.46
CA ASN A 95 2.30 -15.38 -16.86
C ASN A 95 3.30 -14.21 -17.06
N LEU A 96 3.60 -13.46 -16.02
CA LEU A 96 4.61 -12.39 -16.07
C LEU A 96 6.04 -12.90 -15.89
N GLY A 97 6.20 -14.20 -15.61
CA GLY A 97 7.47 -14.91 -15.61
C GLY A 97 8.41 -14.62 -14.44
N LYS A 98 8.11 -13.61 -13.59
CA LYS A 98 9.01 -13.17 -12.52
C LYS A 98 8.26 -12.80 -11.25
N LEU A 99 8.89 -13.11 -10.10
CA LEU A 99 8.62 -12.46 -8.83
C LEU A 99 9.69 -11.40 -8.61
N GLU A 100 9.33 -10.25 -8.06
CA GLU A 100 10.25 -9.12 -7.94
C GLU A 100 10.16 -8.46 -6.56
N MET A 101 11.30 -7.97 -6.09
CA MET A 101 11.36 -7.07 -4.94
C MET A 101 12.04 -5.78 -5.36
N LYS A 102 11.44 -4.65 -5.05
CA LYS A 102 11.95 -3.33 -5.40
C LYS A 102 11.87 -2.43 -4.17
N GLY A 103 12.76 -1.47 -4.10
CA GLY A 103 12.68 -0.52 -3.01
C GLY A 103 13.76 0.53 -3.07
N LEU A 104 13.82 1.29 -2.01
CA LEU A 104 14.75 2.41 -1.90
C LEU A 104 15.20 2.62 -0.46
N SER A 105 16.38 3.23 -0.31
CA SER A 105 16.90 3.64 0.99
C SER A 105 17.47 5.05 0.94
N THR A 106 17.16 5.83 1.98
CA THR A 106 17.72 7.17 2.22
C THR A 106 18.85 7.16 3.26
N ALA A 107 19.37 5.97 3.61
CA ALA A 107 20.36 5.80 4.67
C ALA A 107 21.81 6.21 4.27
N GLY A 108 22.00 6.80 3.09
CA GLY A 108 23.32 7.24 2.61
C GLY A 108 24.32 6.09 2.57
N ALA A 109 25.49 6.27 3.19
CA ALA A 109 26.55 5.26 3.19
C ALA A 109 26.15 3.87 3.74
N ARG A 110 25.08 3.80 4.55
CA ARG A 110 24.56 2.53 5.09
C ARG A 110 23.53 1.86 4.19
N ALA A 111 23.07 2.52 3.12
CA ALA A 111 21.95 2.06 2.32
C ALA A 111 22.17 0.67 1.73
N THR A 112 23.33 0.44 1.10
CA THR A 112 23.67 -0.86 0.50
C THR A 112 23.68 -1.98 1.56
N GLN A 113 24.26 -1.74 2.72
CA GLN A 113 24.29 -2.70 3.81
C GLN A 113 22.88 -3.09 4.26
N LEU A 114 22.02 -2.09 4.52
CA LEU A 114 20.63 -2.34 4.94
C LEU A 114 19.84 -3.13 3.89
N ILE A 115 20.04 -2.82 2.61
CA ILE A 115 19.43 -3.55 1.50
C ILE A 115 19.92 -4.99 1.46
N ASP A 116 21.21 -5.23 1.63
CA ASP A 116 21.79 -6.59 1.60
C ASP A 116 21.30 -7.44 2.79
N GLU A 117 21.26 -6.87 3.98
CA GLU A 117 20.69 -7.51 5.16
C GLU A 117 19.20 -7.86 4.98
N HIS A 118 18.41 -6.94 4.39
CA HIS A 118 17.01 -7.16 4.05
C HIS A 118 16.84 -8.31 3.04
N LEU A 119 17.57 -8.27 1.94
CA LEU A 119 17.52 -9.32 0.92
C LEU A 119 18.00 -10.67 1.46
N ALA A 120 19.06 -10.69 2.27
CA ALA A 120 19.57 -11.90 2.90
C ALA A 120 18.54 -12.53 3.85
N ALA A 121 17.84 -11.72 4.64
CA ALA A 121 16.81 -12.21 5.56
C ALA A 121 15.61 -12.84 4.84
N ILE A 122 15.22 -12.32 3.69
CA ILE A 122 14.03 -12.76 2.95
C ILE A 122 14.36 -13.85 1.94
N ALA A 123 15.40 -13.68 1.13
CA ALA A 123 15.77 -14.58 0.05
C ALA A 123 16.72 -15.72 0.51
N GLY A 124 17.59 -15.45 1.49
CA GLY A 124 18.59 -16.42 1.94
C GLY A 124 18.00 -17.77 2.35
N PRO A 125 16.96 -17.83 3.20
CA PRO A 125 16.39 -19.10 3.63
C PRO A 125 15.71 -19.92 2.51
N ILE A 126 15.40 -19.28 1.37
CA ILE A 126 14.76 -19.96 0.23
C ILE A 126 15.80 -20.71 -0.61
N GLY A 127 17.03 -20.19 -0.69
CA GLY A 127 18.13 -20.79 -1.41
C GLY A 127 18.01 -20.76 -2.96
N LEU A 128 17.04 -20.01 -3.50
CA LEU A 128 16.87 -19.86 -4.95
C LEU A 128 17.72 -18.73 -5.50
N PRO A 129 18.31 -18.88 -6.71
CA PRO A 129 19.06 -17.82 -7.35
C PRO A 129 18.15 -16.64 -7.70
N PHE A 130 18.66 -15.42 -7.53
CA PHE A 130 17.99 -14.20 -7.90
C PHE A 130 18.95 -13.16 -8.47
N THR A 131 18.43 -12.27 -9.29
CA THR A 131 19.15 -11.09 -9.75
C THR A 131 19.10 -10.00 -8.69
N ARG A 132 20.20 -9.25 -8.53
CA ARG A 132 20.31 -8.12 -7.63
C ARG A 132 20.92 -6.93 -8.35
N GLN A 133 20.26 -5.79 -8.28
CA GLN A 133 20.74 -4.52 -8.82
C GLN A 133 20.60 -3.45 -7.73
N ILE A 134 21.64 -2.64 -7.55
CA ILE A 134 21.62 -1.48 -6.65
C ILE A 134 22.19 -0.29 -7.42
N GLU A 135 21.52 0.85 -7.30
CA GLU A 135 21.89 2.09 -7.97
C GLU A 135 21.69 3.27 -7.02
N GLU A 136 22.69 4.15 -6.94
CA GLU A 136 22.56 5.42 -6.24
C GLU A 136 22.22 6.52 -7.24
N ARG A 137 21.24 7.36 -6.90
CA ARG A 137 20.81 8.51 -7.72
C ARG A 137 20.73 9.78 -6.89
N PRO A 138 21.00 10.96 -7.49
CA PRO A 138 20.70 12.24 -6.87
C PRO A 138 19.23 12.33 -6.51
N TRP A 139 18.92 12.78 -5.28
CA TRP A 139 17.54 12.88 -4.79
C TRP A 139 16.61 13.64 -5.74
N LEU A 140 17.05 14.81 -6.22
CA LEU A 140 16.22 15.65 -7.10
C LEU A 140 15.85 14.93 -8.41
N SER A 141 16.80 14.22 -9.00
CA SER A 141 16.57 13.43 -10.22
C SER A 141 15.50 12.35 -9.99
N PHE A 142 15.61 11.65 -8.86
CA PHE A 142 14.61 10.65 -8.48
C PHE A 142 13.25 11.30 -8.17
N ALA A 143 13.20 12.36 -7.39
CA ALA A 143 11.96 13.01 -6.94
C ALA A 143 11.16 13.59 -8.12
N LEU A 144 11.83 14.01 -9.20
CA LEU A 144 11.17 14.50 -10.42
C LEU A 144 10.61 13.37 -11.30
N ASN A 145 11.12 12.15 -11.16
CA ASN A 145 10.65 10.98 -11.94
C ASN A 145 10.76 9.67 -11.15
N PRO A 146 9.95 9.48 -10.09
CA PRO A 146 10.06 8.32 -9.20
C PRO A 146 9.44 7.04 -9.77
N PHE A 147 8.48 7.16 -10.70
CA PHE A 147 7.59 6.05 -11.09
C PHE A 147 8.26 4.92 -11.88
N PRO A 148 9.14 5.17 -12.87
CA PRO A 148 9.76 4.08 -13.62
C PRO A 148 10.59 3.12 -12.77
N GLU A 149 10.96 3.56 -11.58
CA GLU A 149 11.86 2.82 -10.69
C GLU A 149 11.11 1.86 -9.76
N LEU A 150 9.97 2.30 -9.25
CA LEU A 150 9.19 1.53 -8.27
C LEU A 150 8.04 0.76 -8.92
N PHE A 151 7.43 1.32 -9.97
CA PHE A 151 6.28 0.74 -10.64
C PHE A 151 6.66 0.31 -12.07
N GLN A 152 5.98 -0.70 -12.59
CA GLN A 152 6.30 -1.22 -13.92
C GLN A 152 5.93 -0.21 -15.03
N PRO A 153 6.79 -0.02 -16.04
CA PRO A 153 6.39 0.67 -17.27
C PRO A 153 5.25 -0.12 -17.95
N GLY A 154 4.25 0.57 -18.44
CA GLY A 154 3.15 -0.06 -19.19
C GLY A 154 1.75 0.29 -18.70
N PHE A 155 1.65 1.06 -17.61
CA PHE A 155 0.36 1.59 -17.14
C PHE A 155 -0.02 2.93 -17.79
N ASP A 156 0.80 3.48 -18.67
CA ASP A 156 0.60 4.83 -19.25
C ASP A 156 -0.71 5.00 -20.03
N ASN A 157 -1.39 3.90 -20.41
CA ASN A 157 -2.73 3.91 -21.00
C ASN A 157 -3.55 2.67 -20.58
N ALA A 158 -3.12 1.95 -19.56
CA ALA A 158 -3.83 0.78 -19.08
C ALA A 158 -4.86 1.18 -18.02
N GLN A 159 -6.01 0.53 -18.08
CA GLN A 159 -6.96 0.53 -16.98
C GLN A 159 -6.50 -0.52 -15.94
N ALA A 160 -6.79 -0.27 -14.68
CA ALA A 160 -6.42 -1.21 -13.60
C ALA A 160 -7.49 -1.23 -12.50
N LYS A 161 -7.61 -2.36 -11.83
CA LYS A 161 -8.31 -2.51 -10.56
C LYS A 161 -7.28 -2.79 -9.48
N ILE A 162 -7.33 -1.98 -8.42
CA ILE A 162 -6.51 -2.14 -7.21
C ILE A 162 -7.45 -2.30 -6.03
N LYS A 163 -7.19 -3.28 -5.18
CA LYS A 163 -7.90 -3.53 -3.93
C LYS A 163 -6.86 -3.76 -2.84
N ASP A 164 -6.69 -2.81 -1.94
CA ASP A 164 -5.68 -2.86 -0.90
C ASP A 164 -6.23 -3.19 0.48
N ALA A 165 -5.34 -3.54 1.38
CA ALA A 165 -5.61 -3.76 2.79
C ALA A 165 -4.39 -3.52 3.66
N PHE A 166 -4.60 -2.90 4.80
CA PHE A 166 -3.58 -2.80 5.83
C PHE A 166 -3.56 -4.04 6.73
N PHE A 167 -2.37 -4.51 7.04
CA PHE A 167 -2.14 -5.68 7.89
C PHE A 167 -1.36 -5.31 9.14
N ARG A 168 -1.83 -5.78 10.29
CA ARG A 168 -1.15 -5.71 11.59
C ARG A 168 -0.20 -6.86 11.83
N ARG A 169 -0.41 -7.97 11.14
CA ARG A 169 0.39 -9.20 11.23
C ARG A 169 0.73 -9.71 9.83
N PRO A 170 1.75 -10.56 9.67
CA PRO A 170 2.02 -11.24 8.39
C PRO A 170 0.79 -11.96 7.85
N LEU A 171 0.74 -12.19 6.54
CA LEU A 171 -0.30 -13.03 5.94
C LEU A 171 -0.33 -14.40 6.61
N THR A 172 -1.52 -14.92 6.86
CA THR A 172 -1.71 -16.29 7.35
C THR A 172 -1.36 -17.32 6.27
N ASP A 173 -1.10 -18.56 6.66
CA ASP A 173 -0.83 -19.64 5.70
C ASP A 173 -1.98 -19.85 4.72
N SER A 174 -3.23 -19.70 5.17
CA SER A 174 -4.42 -19.73 4.29
C SER A 174 -4.42 -18.60 3.27
N GLN A 175 -4.03 -17.38 3.65
CA GLN A 175 -3.93 -16.26 2.73
C GLN A 175 -2.79 -16.45 1.72
N ILE A 176 -1.65 -16.98 2.15
CA ILE A 176 -0.53 -17.32 1.27
C ILE A 176 -0.91 -18.42 0.27
N ALA A 177 -1.59 -19.48 0.73
CA ALA A 177 -2.10 -20.53 -0.16
C ALA A 177 -3.13 -20.00 -1.17
N THR A 178 -4.01 -19.09 -0.73
CA THR A 178 -4.94 -18.39 -1.62
C THR A 178 -4.19 -17.57 -2.66
N ALA A 179 -3.14 -16.83 -2.27
CA ALA A 179 -2.30 -16.07 -3.19
C ALA A 179 -1.64 -17.00 -4.23
N TYR A 180 -1.02 -18.09 -3.80
CA TYR A 180 -0.41 -19.07 -4.71
C TYR A 180 -1.41 -19.61 -5.72
N LYS A 181 -2.60 -20.03 -5.25
CA LYS A 181 -3.69 -20.51 -6.11
C LYS A 181 -4.05 -19.51 -7.21
N TYR A 182 -4.29 -18.25 -6.86
CA TYR A 182 -4.68 -17.22 -7.83
C TYR A 182 -3.55 -16.81 -8.78
N LEU A 183 -2.32 -16.79 -8.29
CA LEU A 183 -1.15 -16.40 -9.08
C LEU A 183 -0.64 -17.51 -10.01
N THR A 184 -1.10 -18.74 -9.81
CA THR A 184 -0.75 -19.89 -10.67
C THR A 184 -1.91 -20.39 -11.55
N ALA A 185 -3.13 -19.89 -11.35
CA ALA A 185 -4.33 -20.30 -12.07
C ALA A 185 -4.76 -19.24 -13.09
N GLY A 186 -5.28 -19.71 -14.23
CA GLY A 186 -5.76 -18.82 -15.29
C GLY A 186 -4.68 -18.46 -16.31
N GLU A 187 -5.12 -17.85 -17.40
CA GLU A 187 -4.27 -17.39 -18.49
C GLU A 187 -4.50 -15.91 -18.75
N ASN A 188 -3.48 -15.22 -19.30
CA ASN A 188 -3.56 -13.83 -19.71
C ASN A 188 -3.89 -12.83 -18.58
N ILE A 189 -3.51 -13.14 -17.33
CA ILE A 189 -3.67 -12.24 -16.20
C ILE A 189 -2.42 -11.38 -16.06
N GLY A 190 -2.58 -10.07 -16.21
CA GLY A 190 -1.54 -9.05 -16.00
C GLY A 190 -1.64 -8.44 -14.61
N GLY A 191 -1.45 -9.24 -13.55
CA GLY A 191 -1.64 -8.77 -12.19
C GLY A 191 -0.85 -9.54 -11.14
N GLY A 192 -1.11 -9.24 -9.88
CA GLY A 192 -0.40 -9.86 -8.76
C GLY A 192 -0.88 -9.40 -7.40
N LEU A 193 -0.13 -9.82 -6.39
CA LEU A 193 -0.23 -9.37 -5.01
C LEU A 193 1.03 -8.55 -4.69
N GLY A 194 0.87 -7.26 -4.46
CA GLY A 194 1.92 -6.39 -3.94
C GLY A 194 1.90 -6.40 -2.42
N MET A 195 3.07 -6.46 -1.78
CA MET A 195 3.23 -6.34 -0.34
C MET A 195 4.26 -5.25 -0.07
N ALA A 196 3.84 -4.14 0.53
CA ALA A 196 4.70 -3.01 0.88
C ALA A 196 5.02 -2.99 2.37
N THR A 197 6.25 -2.61 2.71
CA THR A 197 6.60 -2.29 4.10
C THR A 197 5.80 -1.07 4.58
N TYR A 198 5.27 -1.15 5.79
CA TYR A 198 4.51 -0.07 6.42
C TYR A 198 4.88 0.05 7.91
N GLY A 199 4.54 1.18 8.55
CA GLY A 199 4.78 1.38 9.98
C GLY A 199 5.74 2.51 10.30
N GLY A 200 6.66 2.25 11.21
CA GLY A 200 7.63 3.25 11.67
C GLY A 200 6.98 4.42 12.41
N LYS A 201 7.34 5.64 12.05
CA LYS A 201 6.79 6.87 12.68
C LYS A 201 5.28 7.04 12.49
N VAL A 202 4.67 6.43 11.45
CA VAL A 202 3.22 6.44 11.25
C VAL A 202 2.51 5.80 12.45
N ASN A 203 3.08 4.74 13.01
CA ASN A 203 2.52 4.00 14.14
C ASN A 203 2.73 4.67 15.52
N THR A 204 3.42 5.81 15.58
CA THR A 204 3.54 6.60 16.82
C THR A 204 2.44 7.67 16.97
N VAL A 205 1.59 7.83 15.96
CA VAL A 205 0.53 8.83 15.92
C VAL A 205 -0.80 8.18 16.29
N LEU A 206 -1.59 8.83 17.15
CA LEU A 206 -2.90 8.31 17.52
C LEU A 206 -3.86 8.30 16.31
N PRO A 207 -4.76 7.31 16.18
CA PRO A 207 -5.70 7.21 15.06
C PRO A 207 -6.55 8.44 14.81
N GLU A 208 -6.91 9.17 15.86
CA GLU A 208 -7.74 10.39 15.79
C GLU A 208 -6.94 11.69 15.57
N ALA A 209 -5.61 11.63 15.64
CA ALA A 209 -4.75 12.81 15.45
C ALA A 209 -4.82 13.36 14.01
N THR A 210 -5.06 12.49 13.05
CA THR A 210 -5.31 12.81 11.65
C THR A 210 -6.54 12.05 11.15
N ALA A 211 -7.05 12.35 9.97
CA ALA A 211 -8.19 11.62 9.41
C ALA A 211 -7.83 10.19 8.97
N SER A 212 -6.55 9.91 8.70
CA SER A 212 -6.05 8.54 8.45
C SER A 212 -6.00 7.78 9.77
N ALA A 213 -6.76 6.69 9.89
CA ALA A 213 -6.99 5.97 11.13
C ALA A 213 -6.10 4.73 11.37
N GLN A 214 -5.36 4.29 10.35
CA GLN A 214 -4.50 3.10 10.41
C GLN A 214 -3.13 3.46 10.98
N ARG A 215 -2.81 2.95 12.20
CA ARG A 215 -1.66 3.40 12.99
C ARG A 215 -0.83 2.29 13.66
N ASP A 216 -1.16 1.02 13.42
CA ASP A 216 -0.47 -0.13 13.99
C ASP A 216 -0.19 -1.23 12.96
N CYS A 217 -0.14 -0.84 11.69
CA CYS A 217 0.08 -1.76 10.59
C CYS A 217 1.57 -1.95 10.29
N ILE A 218 1.90 -3.13 9.77
CA ILE A 218 3.25 -3.51 9.37
C ILE A 218 3.39 -3.69 7.85
N LEU A 219 2.25 -3.89 7.16
CA LEU A 219 2.16 -4.11 5.72
C LEU A 219 0.99 -3.34 5.13
N ASP A 220 1.18 -2.87 3.90
CA ASP A 220 0.13 -2.55 2.95
C ASP A 220 0.17 -3.61 1.84
N VAL A 221 -0.97 -4.28 1.60
CA VAL A 221 -1.07 -5.41 0.66
C VAL A 221 -2.14 -5.10 -0.37
N ALA A 222 -1.81 -5.21 -1.65
CA ALA A 222 -2.74 -4.90 -2.73
C ALA A 222 -2.86 -6.03 -3.76
N CYS A 223 -4.09 -6.49 -3.99
CA CYS A 223 -4.43 -7.26 -5.18
C CYS A 223 -4.63 -6.28 -6.33
N ASN A 224 -3.91 -6.46 -7.41
CA ASN A 224 -3.99 -5.57 -8.56
C ASN A 224 -3.90 -6.35 -9.88
N ALA A 225 -4.58 -5.85 -10.90
CA ALA A 225 -4.37 -6.27 -12.28
C ALA A 225 -4.79 -5.16 -13.24
N GLY A 226 -4.13 -5.11 -14.39
CA GLY A 226 -4.40 -4.13 -15.43
C GLY A 226 -4.80 -4.79 -16.77
N TRP A 227 -5.42 -4.00 -17.64
CA TRP A 227 -5.78 -4.41 -19.00
C TRP A 227 -5.63 -3.23 -19.96
N GLY A 228 -5.14 -3.51 -21.16
CA GLY A 228 -5.02 -2.51 -22.24
C GLY A 228 -6.12 -2.65 -23.32
N ASP A 229 -6.69 -3.86 -23.47
CA ASP A 229 -7.81 -4.14 -24.37
C ASP A 229 -9.12 -4.18 -23.58
N PRO A 230 -10.19 -3.46 -24.00
CA PRO A 230 -11.50 -3.52 -23.35
C PRO A 230 -12.06 -4.94 -23.16
N LYS A 231 -11.72 -5.89 -24.01
CA LYS A 231 -12.10 -7.30 -23.86
C LYS A 231 -11.50 -7.96 -22.61
N GLY A 232 -10.37 -7.43 -22.12
CA GLY A 232 -9.71 -7.89 -20.90
C GLY A 232 -10.37 -7.40 -19.61
N GLU A 233 -11.26 -6.40 -19.66
CA GLU A 233 -11.84 -5.78 -18.47
C GLU A 233 -12.61 -6.78 -17.60
N ALA A 234 -13.65 -7.39 -18.17
CA ALA A 234 -14.52 -8.27 -17.39
C ALA A 234 -13.79 -9.46 -16.74
N PRO A 235 -12.93 -10.21 -17.44
CA PRO A 235 -12.17 -11.30 -16.83
C PRO A 235 -11.15 -10.80 -15.78
N THR A 236 -10.51 -9.64 -16.01
CA THR A 236 -9.56 -9.07 -15.06
C THR A 236 -10.26 -8.60 -13.78
N LEU A 237 -11.39 -7.90 -13.91
CA LEU A 237 -12.20 -7.51 -12.75
C LEU A 237 -12.68 -8.72 -11.95
N ALA A 238 -13.18 -9.77 -12.63
CA ALA A 238 -13.61 -11.00 -11.98
C ALA A 238 -12.45 -11.66 -11.20
N TRP A 239 -11.26 -11.69 -11.79
CA TRP A 239 -10.07 -12.25 -11.14
C TRP A 239 -9.66 -11.45 -9.89
N VAL A 240 -9.51 -10.12 -10.00
CA VAL A 240 -9.10 -9.28 -8.85
C VAL A 240 -10.13 -9.35 -7.72
N ARG A 241 -11.42 -9.25 -8.05
CA ARG A 241 -12.52 -9.33 -7.08
C ARG A 241 -12.57 -10.69 -6.39
N GLY A 242 -12.45 -11.77 -7.17
CA GLY A 242 -12.42 -13.14 -6.65
C GLY A 242 -11.21 -13.36 -5.74
N PHE A 243 -10.02 -12.93 -6.17
CA PHE A 243 -8.80 -13.04 -5.39
C PHE A 243 -8.92 -12.31 -4.04
N TYR A 244 -9.34 -11.05 -4.06
CA TYR A 244 -9.49 -10.27 -2.84
C TYR A 244 -10.54 -10.85 -1.91
N ARG A 245 -11.71 -11.22 -2.42
CA ARG A 245 -12.77 -11.87 -1.64
C ARG A 245 -12.25 -13.15 -0.95
N ASP A 246 -11.54 -14.00 -1.66
CA ASP A 246 -11.06 -15.28 -1.13
C ASP A 246 -9.89 -15.06 -0.15
N LEU A 247 -9.06 -14.02 -0.36
CA LEU A 247 -8.01 -13.61 0.58
C LEU A 247 -8.58 -13.18 1.95
N PHE A 248 -9.79 -12.63 1.96
CA PHE A 248 -10.52 -12.17 3.15
C PHE A 248 -11.77 -13.01 3.43
N ALA A 249 -11.81 -14.28 2.99
CA ALA A 249 -12.99 -15.16 3.18
C ALA A 249 -13.41 -15.27 4.66
N GLY A 250 -12.45 -15.30 5.57
CA GLY A 250 -12.69 -15.39 7.02
C GLY A 250 -13.32 -14.12 7.64
N SER A 251 -13.36 -13.00 6.91
CA SER A 251 -13.93 -11.72 7.36
C SER A 251 -15.00 -11.17 6.42
N GLY A 252 -15.65 -12.05 5.66
CA GLY A 252 -16.75 -11.66 4.77
C GLY A 252 -16.31 -11.00 3.47
N GLY A 253 -15.10 -11.30 2.98
CA GLY A 253 -14.57 -10.87 1.69
C GLY A 253 -13.88 -9.49 1.71
N VAL A 254 -13.71 -8.86 2.87
CA VAL A 254 -13.12 -7.54 3.05
C VAL A 254 -12.21 -7.49 4.30
N PRO A 255 -11.22 -6.58 4.37
CA PRO A 255 -10.29 -6.48 5.49
C PRO A 255 -10.91 -5.77 6.69
N VAL A 256 -11.80 -6.44 7.40
CA VAL A 256 -12.41 -5.90 8.63
C VAL A 256 -11.32 -5.57 9.66
N PRO A 257 -11.33 -4.37 10.28
CA PRO A 257 -10.41 -4.06 11.36
C PRO A 257 -10.52 -5.07 12.51
N ASN A 258 -9.43 -5.81 12.75
CA ASN A 258 -9.30 -6.85 13.76
C ASN A 258 -7.81 -7.03 14.14
N GLU A 259 -7.42 -8.12 14.77
CA GLU A 259 -6.02 -8.39 15.13
C GLU A 259 -5.10 -8.65 13.92
N GLN A 260 -5.65 -9.06 12.77
CA GLN A 260 -4.91 -9.41 11.56
C GLN A 260 -4.83 -8.24 10.58
N THR A 261 -5.94 -7.55 10.36
CA THR A 261 -6.11 -6.50 9.35
C THR A 261 -6.67 -5.20 9.95
N ASP A 262 -6.49 -4.07 9.26
CA ASP A 262 -6.92 -2.75 9.72
C ASP A 262 -7.65 -1.93 8.65
N GLY A 263 -8.43 -2.58 7.83
CA GLY A 263 -9.16 -1.88 6.77
C GLY A 263 -8.31 -1.60 5.54
N SER A 264 -8.65 -0.54 4.81
CA SER A 264 -8.12 -0.20 3.50
C SER A 264 -7.73 1.28 3.42
N MET A 265 -6.93 1.64 2.41
CA MET A 265 -6.49 3.02 2.16
C MET A 265 -7.49 3.75 1.25
N ILE A 266 -8.03 4.89 1.70
CA ILE A 266 -9.01 5.65 0.90
C ILE A 266 -8.40 6.25 -0.38
N ASN A 267 -7.09 6.35 -0.49
CA ASN A 267 -6.44 6.78 -1.74
C ASN A 267 -6.48 5.70 -2.85
N HIS A 268 -6.83 4.46 -2.49
CA HIS A 268 -7.23 3.40 -3.40
C HIS A 268 -8.75 3.14 -3.25
N PRO A 269 -9.61 4.08 -3.69
CA PRO A 269 -11.05 3.97 -3.45
C PRO A 269 -11.62 2.78 -4.22
N ASP A 270 -12.30 1.91 -3.51
CA ASP A 270 -12.90 0.68 -4.05
C ASP A 270 -14.38 0.60 -3.70
N THR A 271 -15.23 0.83 -4.70
CA THR A 271 -16.70 0.80 -4.53
C THR A 271 -17.23 -0.57 -4.14
N ASP A 272 -16.51 -1.65 -4.41
CA ASP A 272 -16.89 -3.00 -4.01
C ASP A 272 -16.99 -3.14 -2.48
N LEU A 273 -16.24 -2.32 -1.71
CA LEU A 273 -16.33 -2.31 -0.24
C LEU A 273 -17.67 -1.77 0.28
N ALA A 274 -18.39 -1.01 -0.54
CA ALA A 274 -19.74 -0.51 -0.25
C ALA A 274 -20.85 -1.40 -0.83
N ASP A 275 -20.49 -2.37 -1.66
CA ASP A 275 -21.43 -3.26 -2.35
C ASP A 275 -21.69 -4.53 -1.51
N PRO A 276 -22.96 -4.80 -1.10
CA PRO A 276 -23.30 -6.01 -0.34
C PRO A 276 -23.06 -7.32 -1.12
N GLU A 277 -22.85 -7.27 -2.42
CA GLU A 277 -22.42 -8.45 -3.19
C GLU A 277 -20.99 -8.88 -2.80
N TRP A 278 -20.10 -7.91 -2.55
CA TRP A 278 -18.69 -8.16 -2.25
C TRP A 278 -18.35 -8.05 -0.77
N ASN A 279 -18.98 -7.14 -0.05
CA ASN A 279 -18.81 -6.98 1.39
C ASN A 279 -19.92 -7.73 2.15
N LYS A 280 -19.62 -8.96 2.56
CA LYS A 280 -20.49 -9.82 3.37
C LYS A 280 -20.22 -9.72 4.88
N SER A 281 -19.32 -8.82 5.30
CA SER A 281 -18.90 -8.71 6.71
C SER A 281 -19.96 -8.10 7.64
N GLY A 282 -20.91 -7.36 7.08
CA GLY A 282 -21.82 -6.51 7.85
C GLY A 282 -21.17 -5.21 8.37
N VAL A 283 -19.87 -5.01 8.15
CA VAL A 283 -19.16 -3.79 8.52
C VAL A 283 -19.34 -2.74 7.42
N PRO A 284 -19.80 -1.52 7.73
CA PRO A 284 -19.97 -0.47 6.73
C PRO A 284 -18.63 -0.07 6.08
N TRP A 285 -18.67 0.25 4.77
CA TRP A 285 -17.48 0.62 4.00
C TRP A 285 -16.66 1.75 4.63
N HIS A 286 -17.31 2.75 5.19
CA HIS A 286 -16.62 3.88 5.82
C HIS A 286 -15.84 3.46 7.08
N THR A 287 -16.25 2.40 7.77
CA THR A 287 -15.48 1.84 8.89
C THR A 287 -14.22 1.16 8.41
N LEU A 288 -14.21 0.55 7.21
CA LEU A 288 -13.03 -0.05 6.62
C LEU A 288 -11.95 0.99 6.27
N TYR A 289 -12.36 2.24 5.96
CA TYR A 289 -11.44 3.32 5.63
C TYR A 289 -11.11 4.23 6.82
N TYR A 290 -12.10 4.60 7.62
CA TYR A 290 -11.97 5.70 8.58
C TYR A 290 -12.13 5.29 10.04
N LYS A 291 -12.59 4.06 10.29
CA LYS A 291 -12.85 3.55 11.66
C LYS A 291 -13.72 4.55 12.47
N GLY A 292 -13.29 4.90 13.67
CA GLY A 292 -13.96 5.88 14.53
C GLY A 292 -13.86 7.35 14.10
N ASN A 293 -13.10 7.66 13.04
CA ASN A 293 -12.95 9.02 12.55
C ASN A 293 -14.12 9.49 11.67
N TYR A 294 -14.97 8.56 11.20
CA TYR A 294 -16.02 8.89 10.24
C TYR A 294 -17.04 9.92 10.76
N PRO A 295 -17.59 9.86 11.98
CA PRO A 295 -18.51 10.88 12.48
C PRO A 295 -17.90 12.29 12.50
N ARG A 296 -16.62 12.42 12.83
CA ARG A 296 -15.93 13.71 12.77
C ARG A 296 -15.79 14.23 11.34
N LEU A 297 -15.54 13.35 10.39
CA LEU A 297 -15.52 13.69 8.95
C LEU A 297 -16.89 14.15 8.45
N GLN A 298 -17.97 13.52 8.91
CA GLN A 298 -19.35 13.91 8.58
C GLN A 298 -19.66 15.34 9.08
N ASN A 299 -19.28 15.66 10.31
CA ASN A 299 -19.40 17.02 10.87
C ASN A 299 -18.63 18.06 10.02
N VAL A 300 -17.43 17.72 9.55
CA VAL A 300 -16.66 18.60 8.66
C VAL A 300 -17.37 18.76 7.32
N LYS A 301 -17.88 17.67 6.75
CA LYS A 301 -18.64 17.68 5.49
C LYS A 301 -19.87 18.58 5.59
N SER A 302 -20.70 18.40 6.63
CA SER A 302 -21.90 19.20 6.86
C SER A 302 -21.61 20.70 6.98
N LYS A 303 -20.47 21.05 7.57
CA LYS A 303 -20.07 22.44 7.76
C LYS A 303 -19.51 23.09 6.48
N TRP A 304 -18.69 22.36 5.70
CA TRP A 304 -17.90 22.96 4.62
C TRP A 304 -18.48 22.69 3.22
N ASP A 305 -19.32 21.67 3.08
CA ASP A 305 -20.05 21.36 1.87
C ASP A 305 -21.51 20.98 2.18
N PRO A 306 -22.28 21.89 2.78
CA PRO A 306 -23.65 21.60 3.22
C PRO A 306 -24.60 21.29 2.05
N LEU A 307 -24.27 21.72 0.84
CA LEU A 307 -25.04 21.44 -0.39
C LEU A 307 -24.58 20.17 -1.09
N ASN A 308 -23.59 19.45 -0.53
CA ASN A 308 -23.01 18.23 -1.09
C ASN A 308 -22.60 18.38 -2.56
N ILE A 309 -21.93 19.50 -2.90
CA ILE A 309 -21.43 19.78 -4.25
C ILE A 309 -20.28 18.85 -4.63
N PHE A 310 -19.43 18.50 -3.64
CA PHE A 310 -18.28 17.62 -3.81
C PHE A 310 -18.67 16.21 -3.41
N TYR A 311 -19.05 15.38 -4.38
CA TYR A 311 -19.43 14.00 -4.11
C TYR A 311 -18.93 13.03 -5.17
N HIS A 312 -18.78 11.78 -4.73
CA HIS A 312 -18.49 10.60 -5.55
C HIS A 312 -19.03 9.35 -4.82
N ALA A 313 -18.89 8.17 -5.40
CA ALA A 313 -19.51 6.94 -4.86
C ALA A 313 -19.15 6.64 -3.40
N LEU A 314 -17.92 6.97 -2.95
CA LEU A 314 -17.44 6.78 -1.58
C LEU A 314 -17.25 8.10 -0.84
N SER A 315 -17.97 9.15 -1.21
CA SER A 315 -17.91 10.42 -0.50
C SER A 315 -18.37 10.29 0.95
N ILE A 316 -17.70 11.03 1.81
CA ILE A 316 -18.19 11.29 3.15
C ILE A 316 -19.58 11.93 3.06
N ARG A 317 -20.55 11.33 3.73
CA ARG A 317 -21.93 11.83 3.75
C ARG A 317 -22.08 12.81 4.90
N ALA A 318 -22.75 13.95 4.66
CA ALA A 318 -23.15 14.84 5.73
C ALA A 318 -24.05 14.07 6.73
N ASP A 319 -23.97 14.40 8.01
CA ASP A 319 -24.99 13.98 8.97
C ASP A 319 -26.33 14.58 8.54
N GLY A 320 -27.31 13.70 8.38
CA GLY A 320 -28.69 14.10 8.04
C GLY A 320 -29.43 14.67 9.22
#